data_a2c5764b284410f3f1194c95f34d9e42
#
_entry.id   a2c5764b284410f3f1194c95f34d9e42
#
_cell.length_a   1.000
_cell.length_b   1.000
_cell.length_c   1.000
_cell.angle_alpha   90.00
_cell.angle_beta   90.00
_cell.angle_gamma   90.00
#
_symmetry.space_group_name_H-M   'P 1'
#
loop_
_entity.id
_entity.type
_entity.pdbx_description
1 polymer ?
#
loop_
_entity_poly.entity_id
_entity_poly.type
_entity_poly.pdbx_seq_one_letter_code
_entity_poly.pdbx_strand_id
1 'polypeptide(L)'
;MMRSPATVTPAVVVLPAFTDAEYSGDASEVDPWLDRYTFDRELDVAGVDHPVYYASAPGLALAPTGIGKAAAATTVSALAAGDAVDLADATIITAGIAGCRPAAGTLGSVFVADHVVDWDVKLRIGETTSRMQWLADDYVWHLNEDLVDRAAAVARGVSLADSDRAATIRRRYDDTRTPAVDVGPTVCGDEVYHGTATARQVQELCDSSSVDGYATTQMEDAGTATALDRFGLLDQYVSIRAAANFDREPPGGDPTASIEADVFELGIENAVRVGSAVVDEFAD
;
A
#
# COMPACT_ATOMS: atom_id res chain seq x y z
N MET A 1 -9.97 -36.24 15.73
CA MET A 1 -9.32 -35.88 14.46
C MET A 1 -10.12 -34.70 13.90
N MET A 2 -9.70 -33.48 14.17
CA MET A 2 -10.30 -32.31 13.48
C MET A 2 -9.93 -32.44 11.99
N ARG A 3 -10.92 -32.32 11.12
CA ARG A 3 -10.63 -32.18 9.68
C ARG A 3 -9.86 -30.85 9.50
N SER A 4 -8.70 -30.90 8.87
CA SER A 4 -8.06 -29.67 8.38
C SER A 4 -9.12 -28.89 7.59
N PRO A 5 -9.31 -27.59 7.83
CA PRO A 5 -10.20 -26.81 6.99
C PRO A 5 -9.76 -26.99 5.53
N ALA A 6 -10.71 -27.12 4.63
CA ALA A 6 -10.37 -27.27 3.20
C ALA A 6 -9.63 -26.01 2.75
N THR A 7 -8.45 -26.17 2.13
CA THR A 7 -7.67 -25.12 1.50
C THR A 7 -8.56 -24.27 0.58
N VAL A 8 -8.43 -22.97 0.62
CA VAL A 8 -9.04 -22.06 -0.36
C VAL A 8 -8.01 -21.70 -1.42
N THR A 9 -8.48 -21.53 -2.65
CA THR A 9 -7.65 -21.14 -3.81
C THR A 9 -8.23 -19.83 -4.38
N PRO A 10 -7.86 -18.68 -3.82
CA PRO A 10 -8.35 -17.40 -4.32
C PRO A 10 -7.72 -17.07 -5.69
N ALA A 11 -8.48 -16.41 -6.55
CA ALA A 11 -7.94 -15.76 -7.74
C ALA A 11 -7.21 -14.46 -7.36
N VAL A 12 -7.73 -13.77 -6.32
CA VAL A 12 -7.16 -12.52 -5.81
C VAL A 12 -7.09 -12.55 -4.29
N VAL A 13 -5.98 -12.04 -3.75
CA VAL A 13 -5.81 -11.77 -2.31
C VAL A 13 -5.62 -10.28 -2.11
N VAL A 14 -6.46 -9.64 -1.30
CA VAL A 14 -6.31 -8.24 -0.91
C VAL A 14 -5.77 -8.16 0.50
N LEU A 15 -4.77 -7.32 0.68
CA LEU A 15 -3.99 -7.11 1.90
C LEU A 15 -4.17 -5.66 2.41
N PRO A 16 -5.27 -5.31 3.09
CA PRO A 16 -5.39 -4.04 3.79
C PRO A 16 -4.54 -4.05 5.07
N ALA A 17 -4.11 -2.87 5.53
CA ALA A 17 -3.20 -2.81 6.67
C ALA A 17 -3.92 -2.86 8.02
N PHE A 18 -5.03 -2.15 8.22
CA PHE A 18 -5.59 -1.94 9.55
C PHE A 18 -7.12 -1.95 9.60
N THR A 19 -7.62 -2.30 10.79
CA THR A 19 -9.01 -2.19 11.21
C THR A 19 -9.23 -0.93 12.06
N ASP A 20 -10.48 -0.59 12.37
CA ASP A 20 -10.85 0.48 13.30
C ASP A 20 -10.30 0.25 14.72
N ALA A 21 -10.10 -1.01 15.13
CA ALA A 21 -9.54 -1.36 16.43
C ALA A 21 -8.05 -1.02 16.56
N GLU A 22 -7.33 -0.97 15.44
CA GLU A 22 -5.88 -0.69 15.41
C GLU A 22 -5.58 0.80 15.20
N TYR A 23 -6.53 1.54 14.64
CA TYR A 23 -6.40 2.96 14.38
C TYR A 23 -7.40 3.76 15.21
N SER A 24 -6.89 4.67 16.07
CA SER A 24 -7.69 5.42 17.05
C SER A 24 -8.61 6.50 16.45
N GLY A 25 -8.89 6.49 15.16
CA GLY A 25 -9.58 7.54 14.43
C GLY A 25 -10.86 7.11 13.69
N ASP A 26 -11.50 6.01 14.09
CA ASP A 26 -12.70 5.44 13.44
C ASP A 26 -12.51 5.12 11.94
N ALA A 27 -11.26 5.00 11.45
CA ALA A 27 -10.93 4.67 10.08
C ALA A 27 -10.49 3.21 9.97
N SER A 28 -10.93 2.52 8.92
CA SER A 28 -10.58 1.13 8.63
C SER A 28 -10.32 0.95 7.13
N GLU A 29 -9.21 0.32 6.79
CA GLU A 29 -8.99 -0.14 5.43
C GLU A 29 -9.73 -1.46 5.13
N VAL A 30 -10.16 -2.18 6.15
CA VAL A 30 -10.80 -3.51 6.05
C VAL A 30 -12.30 -3.41 5.82
N ASP A 31 -13.01 -2.58 6.61
CA ASP A 31 -14.47 -2.54 6.62
C ASP A 31 -15.10 -2.25 5.26
N PRO A 32 -14.57 -1.34 4.42
CA PRO A 32 -15.14 -1.08 3.11
C PRO A 32 -15.10 -2.29 2.16
N TRP A 33 -14.15 -3.22 2.37
CA TRP A 33 -14.11 -4.49 1.64
C TRP A 33 -15.16 -5.47 2.15
N LEU A 34 -15.37 -5.54 3.48
CA LEU A 34 -16.40 -6.37 4.10
C LEU A 34 -17.81 -5.91 3.71
N ASP A 35 -18.00 -4.61 3.54
CA ASP A 35 -19.27 -4.02 3.09
C ASP A 35 -19.53 -4.28 1.60
N ARG A 36 -18.48 -4.38 0.79
CA ARG A 36 -18.59 -4.49 -0.67
C ARG A 36 -18.78 -5.93 -1.15
N TYR A 37 -18.10 -6.88 -0.51
CA TYR A 37 -18.12 -8.29 -0.93
C TYR A 37 -18.79 -9.17 0.13
N THR A 38 -19.44 -10.26 -0.33
CA THR A 38 -20.03 -11.24 0.58
C THR A 38 -19.02 -12.36 0.82
N PHE A 39 -18.42 -12.36 1.98
CA PHE A 39 -17.51 -13.41 2.41
C PHE A 39 -18.31 -14.56 3.04
N ASP A 40 -18.14 -15.77 2.54
CA ASP A 40 -18.86 -16.97 2.97
C ASP A 40 -18.02 -17.91 3.84
N ARG A 41 -16.73 -17.59 4.01
CA ARG A 41 -15.82 -18.32 4.90
C ARG A 41 -14.91 -17.35 5.65
N GLU A 42 -14.58 -17.75 6.87
CA GLU A 42 -13.61 -17.10 7.73
C GLU A 42 -12.59 -18.17 8.16
N LEU A 43 -11.30 -17.88 8.03
CA LEU A 43 -10.21 -18.81 8.26
C LEU A 43 -9.28 -18.27 9.32
N ASP A 44 -9.00 -19.08 10.32
CA ASP A 44 -7.91 -18.83 11.27
C ASP A 44 -6.62 -19.40 10.68
N VAL A 45 -5.65 -18.52 10.40
CA VAL A 45 -4.34 -18.90 9.87
C VAL A 45 -3.28 -18.67 10.92
N ALA A 46 -2.51 -19.68 11.24
CA ALA A 46 -1.47 -19.58 12.26
C ALA A 46 -0.40 -18.54 11.85
N GLY A 47 -0.17 -17.54 12.71
CA GLY A 47 0.77 -16.45 12.45
C GLY A 47 0.14 -15.24 11.76
N VAL A 48 -1.17 -15.25 11.56
CA VAL A 48 -1.97 -14.10 11.12
C VAL A 48 -2.82 -13.62 12.28
N ASP A 49 -2.77 -12.33 12.59
CA ASP A 49 -3.45 -11.78 13.78
C ASP A 49 -4.97 -11.62 13.57
N HIS A 50 -5.39 -11.43 12.32
CA HIS A 50 -6.79 -11.27 11.95
C HIS A 50 -7.33 -12.48 11.19
N PRO A 51 -8.63 -12.74 11.21
CA PRO A 51 -9.23 -13.73 10.33
C PRO A 51 -8.96 -13.40 8.86
N VAL A 52 -8.76 -14.45 8.06
CA VAL A 52 -8.75 -14.33 6.59
C VAL A 52 -10.17 -14.62 6.10
N TYR A 53 -10.77 -13.62 5.48
CA TYR A 53 -12.11 -13.72 4.91
C TYR A 53 -12.01 -14.22 3.47
N TYR A 54 -12.87 -15.16 3.09
CA TYR A 54 -12.90 -15.70 1.73
C TYR A 54 -14.29 -15.66 1.13
N ALA A 55 -14.39 -15.08 -0.06
CA ALA A 55 -15.57 -15.07 -0.90
C ALA A 55 -15.38 -16.07 -2.05
N SER A 56 -16.13 -17.18 -2.03
CA SER A 56 -16.03 -18.23 -3.05
C SER A 56 -16.39 -17.74 -4.47
N ALA A 57 -17.21 -16.71 -4.54
CA ALA A 57 -17.47 -15.93 -5.74
C ALA A 57 -17.25 -14.46 -5.38
N PRO A 58 -16.28 -13.77 -5.96
CA PRO A 58 -15.50 -14.08 -7.20
C PRO A 58 -14.20 -14.87 -7.01
N GLY A 59 -13.91 -15.44 -5.84
CA GLY A 59 -12.62 -16.07 -5.55
C GLY A 59 -11.65 -15.08 -4.89
N LEU A 60 -12.19 -14.25 -4.01
CA LEU A 60 -11.44 -13.21 -3.30
C LEU A 60 -11.12 -13.64 -1.87
N ALA A 61 -9.84 -13.52 -1.48
CA ALA A 61 -9.45 -13.55 -0.07
C ALA A 61 -9.09 -12.13 0.40
N LEU A 62 -9.52 -11.78 1.61
CA LEU A 62 -9.16 -10.54 2.31
C LEU A 62 -8.38 -10.91 3.55
N ALA A 63 -7.13 -10.48 3.66
CA ALA A 63 -6.24 -10.81 4.75
C ALA A 63 -5.60 -9.54 5.33
N PRO A 64 -6.15 -8.97 6.41
CA PRO A 64 -5.56 -7.81 7.07
C PRO A 64 -4.14 -8.13 7.55
N THR A 65 -3.19 -7.24 7.26
CA THR A 65 -1.77 -7.49 7.54
C THR A 65 -1.31 -7.02 8.91
N GLY A 66 -1.98 -6.04 9.50
CA GLY A 66 -1.45 -5.19 10.55
C GLY A 66 -0.55 -4.09 9.98
N ILE A 67 -0.34 -3.03 10.77
CA ILE A 67 0.45 -1.86 10.38
C ILE A 67 1.95 -2.17 10.48
N GLY A 68 2.70 -1.76 9.46
CA GLY A 68 4.16 -1.78 9.44
C GLY A 68 4.77 -3.02 8.79
N LYS A 69 6.05 -2.91 8.44
CA LYS A 69 6.79 -3.94 7.68
C LYS A 69 6.81 -5.30 8.38
N ALA A 70 6.99 -5.32 9.69
CA ALA A 70 7.08 -6.58 10.45
C ALA A 70 5.76 -7.34 10.45
N ALA A 71 4.64 -6.66 10.66
CA ALA A 71 3.30 -7.23 10.64
C ALA A 71 2.98 -7.77 9.24
N ALA A 72 3.15 -6.94 8.20
CA ALA A 72 2.92 -7.33 6.82
C ALA A 72 3.77 -8.54 6.40
N ALA A 73 5.08 -8.53 6.67
CA ALA A 73 5.96 -9.64 6.35
C ALA A 73 5.56 -10.93 7.08
N THR A 74 5.15 -10.84 8.35
CA THR A 74 4.73 -12.01 9.14
C THR A 74 3.45 -12.62 8.57
N THR A 75 2.43 -11.79 8.33
CA THR A 75 1.14 -12.22 7.77
C THR A 75 1.32 -12.87 6.40
N VAL A 76 2.02 -12.20 5.48
CA VAL A 76 2.25 -12.72 4.12
C VAL A 76 3.07 -14.02 4.14
N SER A 77 4.10 -14.10 5.00
CA SER A 77 4.87 -15.34 5.17
C SER A 77 4.02 -16.48 5.74
N ALA A 78 3.13 -16.19 6.69
CA ALA A 78 2.23 -17.19 7.26
C ALA A 78 1.22 -17.71 6.21
N LEU A 79 0.68 -16.83 5.38
CA LEU A 79 -0.19 -17.21 4.26
C LEU A 79 0.55 -18.08 3.25
N ALA A 80 1.77 -17.68 2.84
CA ALA A 80 2.54 -18.37 1.82
C ALA A 80 3.12 -19.72 2.30
N ALA A 81 3.42 -19.87 3.60
CA ALA A 81 3.93 -21.10 4.18
C ALA A 81 2.82 -22.06 4.66
N GLY A 82 1.59 -21.56 4.81
CA GLY A 82 0.46 -22.31 5.36
C GLY A 82 -0.30 -23.10 4.31
N ASP A 83 -1.12 -24.05 4.77
CA ASP A 83 -1.95 -24.90 3.90
C ASP A 83 -3.41 -24.39 3.78
N ALA A 84 -3.74 -23.27 4.44
CA ALA A 84 -5.12 -22.77 4.49
C ALA A 84 -5.51 -21.99 3.22
N VAL A 85 -4.56 -21.26 2.63
CA VAL A 85 -4.73 -20.43 1.44
C VAL A 85 -3.67 -20.80 0.42
N ASP A 86 -4.07 -21.23 -0.75
CA ASP A 86 -3.17 -21.52 -1.87
C ASP A 86 -2.95 -20.23 -2.69
N LEU A 87 -1.73 -19.73 -2.69
CA LEU A 87 -1.34 -18.49 -3.36
C LEU A 87 -0.70 -18.71 -4.74
N ALA A 88 -0.57 -19.96 -5.20
CA ALA A 88 0.26 -20.30 -6.36
C ALA A 88 -0.13 -19.53 -7.64
N ASP A 89 -1.42 -19.29 -7.87
CA ASP A 89 -1.93 -18.61 -9.04
C ASP A 89 -2.71 -17.30 -8.69
N ALA A 90 -2.62 -16.86 -7.42
CA ALA A 90 -3.37 -15.69 -6.96
C ALA A 90 -2.67 -14.39 -7.33
N THR A 91 -3.40 -13.39 -7.80
CA THR A 91 -2.91 -12.00 -7.80
C THR A 91 -3.00 -11.44 -6.38
N ILE A 92 -1.90 -10.87 -5.88
CA ILE A 92 -1.79 -10.35 -4.51
C ILE A 92 -1.77 -8.83 -4.57
N ILE A 93 -2.70 -8.17 -3.87
CA ILE A 93 -2.93 -6.73 -3.97
C ILE A 93 -2.83 -6.10 -2.58
N THR A 94 -1.94 -5.14 -2.37
CA THR A 94 -2.11 -4.17 -1.28
C THR A 94 -2.95 -3.01 -1.79
N ALA A 95 -3.98 -2.61 -1.01
CA ALA A 95 -4.83 -1.47 -1.36
C ALA A 95 -5.11 -0.66 -0.09
N GLY A 96 -4.44 0.48 0.04
CA GLY A 96 -4.50 1.29 1.24
C GLY A 96 -4.12 2.75 1.00
N ILE A 97 -4.10 3.50 2.10
CA ILE A 97 -3.71 4.91 2.08
C ILE A 97 -2.19 5.10 2.08
N ALA A 98 -1.75 6.29 1.67
CA ALA A 98 -0.35 6.69 1.69
C ALA A 98 -0.21 8.21 1.80
N GLY A 99 0.95 8.66 2.26
CA GLY A 99 1.40 10.02 2.04
C GLY A 99 1.79 10.22 0.57
N CYS A 100 1.58 11.41 0.04
CA CYS A 100 1.86 11.73 -1.35
C CYS A 100 2.91 12.84 -1.47
N ARG A 101 3.87 12.64 -2.37
CA ARG A 101 4.79 13.72 -2.77
C ARG A 101 4.01 14.75 -3.61
N PRO A 102 3.97 16.05 -3.23
CA PRO A 102 3.18 17.04 -3.94
C PRO A 102 3.53 17.19 -5.43
N ALA A 103 4.78 16.88 -5.81
CA ALA A 103 5.20 16.93 -7.21
C ALA A 103 4.67 15.76 -8.05
N ALA A 104 4.40 14.59 -7.42
CA ALA A 104 3.94 13.40 -8.11
C ALA A 104 2.42 13.40 -8.31
N GLY A 105 1.66 13.85 -7.30
CA GLY A 105 0.21 13.83 -7.37
C GLY A 105 -0.47 14.77 -6.41
N THR A 106 -1.76 14.59 -6.23
CA THR A 106 -2.59 15.39 -5.34
C THR A 106 -3.42 14.50 -4.40
N LEU A 107 -4.00 15.09 -3.36
CA LEU A 107 -4.85 14.37 -2.40
C LEU A 107 -6.02 13.67 -3.10
N GLY A 108 -6.26 12.44 -2.74
CA GLY A 108 -7.26 11.56 -3.35
C GLY A 108 -6.78 10.87 -4.64
N SER A 109 -5.61 11.22 -5.20
CA SER A 109 -5.03 10.47 -6.32
C SER A 109 -4.65 9.06 -5.89
N VAL A 110 -4.65 8.12 -6.84
CA VAL A 110 -4.27 6.72 -6.61
C VAL A 110 -3.06 6.39 -7.47
N PHE A 111 -2.12 5.68 -6.89
CA PHE A 111 -0.92 5.21 -7.57
C PHE A 111 -0.88 3.70 -7.60
N VAL A 112 -0.59 3.13 -8.77
CA VAL A 112 -0.14 1.76 -8.90
C VAL A 112 1.38 1.78 -8.85
N ALA A 113 1.98 1.07 -7.90
CA ALA A 113 3.42 1.11 -7.75
C ALA A 113 4.11 0.26 -8.83
N ASP A 114 5.18 0.79 -9.41
CA ASP A 114 6.12 0.07 -10.28
C ASP A 114 7.35 -0.42 -9.51
N HIS A 115 7.68 0.28 -8.42
CA HIS A 115 8.77 -0.07 -7.51
C HIS A 115 8.34 0.08 -6.06
N VAL A 116 8.85 -0.80 -5.21
CA VAL A 116 8.82 -0.65 -3.74
C VAL A 116 10.24 -0.38 -3.26
N VAL A 117 10.43 0.69 -2.50
CA VAL A 117 11.75 1.09 -1.95
C VAL A 117 11.68 1.10 -0.44
N ASP A 118 12.46 0.25 0.23
CA ASP A 118 12.64 0.33 1.69
C ASP A 118 13.63 1.45 2.03
N TRP A 119 13.11 2.61 2.48
CA TRP A 119 13.94 3.75 2.83
C TRP A 119 14.48 3.71 4.27
N ASP A 120 14.03 2.76 5.09
CA ASP A 120 14.55 2.56 6.45
C ASP A 120 15.91 1.87 6.47
N VAL A 121 16.26 1.15 5.42
CA VAL A 121 17.55 0.47 5.28
C VAL A 121 18.63 1.50 4.91
N LYS A 122 19.05 2.27 5.90
CA LYS A 122 19.98 3.38 5.77
C LYS A 122 20.99 3.45 6.90
N LEU A 123 22.15 4.01 6.61
CA LEU A 123 23.13 4.40 7.61
C LEU A 123 22.87 5.86 8.02
N ARG A 124 22.75 6.10 9.32
CA ARG A 124 22.68 7.45 9.88
C ARG A 124 23.94 7.73 10.71
N ILE A 125 24.69 8.76 10.34
CA ILE A 125 25.85 9.24 11.11
C ILE A 125 25.60 10.72 11.41
N GLY A 126 25.31 11.05 12.65
CA GLY A 126 24.83 12.38 13.02
C GLY A 126 23.53 12.70 12.29
N GLU A 127 23.51 13.78 11.53
CA GLU A 127 22.33 14.20 10.74
C GLU A 127 22.38 13.73 9.28
N THR A 128 23.47 13.05 8.88
CA THR A 128 23.63 12.58 7.51
C THR A 128 23.09 11.17 7.36
N THR A 129 22.31 10.93 6.31
CA THR A 129 21.83 9.61 5.92
C THR A 129 22.41 9.19 4.57
N SER A 130 22.65 7.90 4.40
CA SER A 130 23.09 7.31 3.16
C SER A 130 22.69 5.85 3.06
N ARG A 131 22.71 5.27 1.87
CA ARG A 131 22.59 3.82 1.69
C ARG A 131 23.75 3.10 2.38
N MET A 132 23.47 1.90 2.89
CA MET A 132 24.49 1.01 3.45
C MET A 132 25.21 0.28 2.32
N GLN A 133 26.28 0.87 1.78
CA GLN A 133 27.02 0.39 0.60
C GLN A 133 27.65 -1.01 0.75
N TRP A 134 27.74 -1.55 1.96
CA TRP A 134 28.24 -2.89 2.22
C TRP A 134 27.17 -3.99 2.14
N LEU A 135 25.91 -3.62 1.99
CA LEU A 135 24.84 -4.58 1.72
C LEU A 135 24.83 -4.92 0.24
N ALA A 136 24.66 -6.20 -0.06
CA ALA A 136 24.55 -6.67 -1.45
C ALA A 136 23.18 -6.38 -2.05
N ASP A 137 22.16 -6.26 -1.20
CA ASP A 137 20.80 -5.91 -1.55
C ASP A 137 20.60 -4.39 -1.46
N ASP A 138 19.96 -3.79 -2.44
CA ASP A 138 19.61 -2.37 -2.45
C ASP A 138 18.23 -2.08 -1.84
N TYR A 139 17.49 -3.14 -1.47
CA TYR A 139 16.15 -3.05 -0.90
C TYR A 139 15.16 -2.28 -1.79
N VAL A 140 15.26 -2.52 -3.08
CA VAL A 140 14.35 -2.06 -4.12
C VAL A 140 13.77 -3.27 -4.85
N TRP A 141 12.45 -3.39 -4.85
CA TRP A 141 11.72 -4.42 -5.59
C TRP A 141 11.09 -3.79 -6.82
N HIS A 142 11.47 -4.32 -7.99
CA HIS A 142 10.82 -4.00 -9.26
C HIS A 142 9.60 -4.89 -9.40
N LEU A 143 8.42 -4.30 -9.52
CA LEU A 143 7.19 -5.05 -9.69
C LEU A 143 7.04 -5.49 -11.16
N ASN A 144 6.25 -6.55 -11.38
CA ASN A 144 6.03 -7.09 -12.71
C ASN A 144 5.36 -6.05 -13.63
N GLU A 145 6.08 -5.61 -14.66
CA GLU A 145 5.67 -4.52 -15.55
C GLU A 145 4.33 -4.82 -16.25
N ASP A 146 4.15 -6.06 -16.76
CA ASP A 146 2.89 -6.44 -17.43
C ASP A 146 1.71 -6.41 -16.46
N LEU A 147 1.91 -6.82 -15.21
CA LEU A 147 0.88 -6.82 -14.18
C LEU A 147 0.55 -5.39 -13.73
N VAL A 148 1.57 -4.55 -13.53
CA VAL A 148 1.42 -3.12 -13.21
C VAL A 148 0.67 -2.39 -14.33
N ASP A 149 1.03 -2.61 -15.59
CA ASP A 149 0.38 -1.98 -16.74
C ASP A 149 -1.10 -2.39 -16.86
N ARG A 150 -1.43 -3.67 -16.66
CA ARG A 150 -2.82 -4.14 -16.62
C ARG A 150 -3.61 -3.49 -15.50
N ALA A 151 -3.07 -3.50 -14.27
CA ALA A 151 -3.72 -2.89 -13.12
C ALA A 151 -3.91 -1.37 -13.32
N ALA A 152 -2.90 -0.67 -13.84
CA ALA A 152 -2.96 0.76 -14.14
C ALA A 152 -3.97 1.08 -15.25
N ALA A 153 -4.10 0.23 -16.27
CA ALA A 153 -5.10 0.41 -17.33
C ALA A 153 -6.52 0.34 -16.78
N VAL A 154 -6.82 -0.64 -15.91
CA VAL A 154 -8.10 -0.77 -15.21
C VAL A 154 -8.32 0.44 -14.29
N ALA A 155 -7.33 0.77 -13.46
CA ALA A 155 -7.39 1.85 -12.49
C ALA A 155 -7.71 3.22 -13.12
N ARG A 156 -7.13 3.53 -14.30
CA ARG A 156 -7.39 4.77 -15.04
C ARG A 156 -8.84 4.88 -15.55
N GLY A 157 -9.56 3.77 -15.65
CA GLY A 157 -10.98 3.73 -15.99
C GLY A 157 -11.91 4.09 -14.84
N VAL A 158 -11.39 4.16 -13.59
CA VAL A 158 -12.17 4.40 -12.38
C VAL A 158 -12.34 5.89 -12.13
N SER A 159 -13.60 6.32 -11.90
CA SER A 159 -13.88 7.69 -11.44
C SER A 159 -13.53 7.82 -9.96
N LEU A 160 -12.54 8.63 -9.62
CA LEU A 160 -12.14 8.90 -8.25
C LEU A 160 -13.09 9.90 -7.57
N ALA A 161 -13.31 9.69 -6.28
CA ALA A 161 -13.98 10.67 -5.44
C ALA A 161 -13.07 11.88 -5.17
N ASP A 162 -13.69 13.02 -4.87
CA ASP A 162 -12.99 14.22 -4.40
C ASP A 162 -13.83 14.89 -3.28
N SER A 163 -13.21 15.79 -2.53
CA SER A 163 -13.88 16.47 -1.43
C SER A 163 -13.49 17.95 -1.31
N ASP A 164 -14.40 18.75 -0.74
CA ASP A 164 -14.13 20.15 -0.43
C ASP A 164 -12.98 20.32 0.58
N ARG A 165 -12.81 19.35 1.49
CA ARG A 165 -11.69 19.30 2.43
C ARG A 165 -10.37 19.13 1.66
N ALA A 166 -10.28 18.14 0.77
CA ALA A 166 -9.12 17.93 -0.07
C ALA A 166 -8.79 19.15 -0.92
N ALA A 167 -9.79 19.74 -1.57
CA ALA A 167 -9.63 20.95 -2.36
C ALA A 167 -9.13 22.15 -1.51
N THR A 168 -9.55 22.24 -0.26
CA THR A 168 -9.09 23.28 0.67
C THR A 168 -7.64 23.09 1.07
N ILE A 169 -7.22 21.84 1.35
CA ILE A 169 -5.84 21.53 1.69
C ILE A 169 -4.92 21.78 0.48
N ARG A 170 -5.31 21.31 -0.72
CA ARG A 170 -4.55 21.49 -1.97
C ARG A 170 -4.22 22.96 -2.25
N ARG A 171 -5.14 23.89 -2.01
CA ARG A 171 -4.88 25.33 -2.19
C ARG A 171 -3.72 25.86 -1.34
N ARG A 172 -3.40 25.23 -0.21
CA ARG A 172 -2.23 25.59 0.62
C ARG A 172 -0.90 25.23 -0.05
N TYR A 173 -0.94 24.32 -1.03
CA TYR A 173 0.21 23.89 -1.84
C TYR A 173 0.20 24.51 -3.23
N ASP A 174 -0.64 25.53 -3.48
CA ASP A 174 -0.87 26.09 -4.82
C ASP A 174 -1.27 25.01 -5.86
N ASP A 175 -1.89 23.92 -5.37
CA ASP A 175 -2.28 22.78 -6.19
C ASP A 175 -3.77 22.88 -6.58
N THR A 176 -4.01 22.90 -7.89
CA THR A 176 -5.36 22.97 -8.50
C THR A 176 -5.75 21.67 -9.21
N ARG A 177 -4.92 20.64 -9.14
CA ARG A 177 -5.20 19.33 -9.75
C ARG A 177 -6.40 18.67 -9.05
N THR A 178 -7.07 17.81 -9.80
CA THR A 178 -8.08 16.86 -9.27
C THR A 178 -7.45 15.48 -9.11
N PRO A 179 -8.02 14.60 -8.28
CA PRO A 179 -7.56 13.23 -8.15
C PRO A 179 -7.44 12.52 -9.50
N ALA A 180 -6.34 11.83 -9.70
CA ALA A 180 -6.05 11.06 -10.90
C ALA A 180 -5.36 9.74 -10.55
N VAL A 181 -5.36 8.79 -11.47
CA VAL A 181 -4.58 7.55 -11.35
C VAL A 181 -3.29 7.69 -12.12
N ASP A 182 -2.17 7.35 -11.47
CA ASP A 182 -0.85 7.32 -12.10
C ASP A 182 -0.05 6.09 -11.66
N VAL A 183 1.12 5.90 -12.26
CA VAL A 183 2.10 4.86 -11.90
C VAL A 183 3.32 5.56 -11.33
N GLY A 184 3.91 4.99 -10.28
CA GLY A 184 5.15 5.53 -9.73
C GLY A 184 5.60 4.81 -8.47
N PRO A 185 6.89 4.95 -8.10
CA PRO A 185 7.47 4.24 -6.98
C PRO A 185 6.81 4.60 -5.65
N THR A 186 6.65 3.58 -4.79
CA THR A 186 6.25 3.78 -3.39
C THR A 186 7.44 3.56 -2.47
N VAL A 187 7.65 4.45 -1.50
CA VAL A 187 8.64 4.25 -0.45
C VAL A 187 7.99 3.71 0.80
N CYS A 188 8.65 2.78 1.46
CA CYS A 188 8.15 2.07 2.63
C CYS A 188 9.09 2.25 3.81
N GLY A 189 8.55 2.44 5.01
CA GLY A 189 9.29 2.47 6.25
C GLY A 189 8.38 2.51 7.47
N ASP A 190 8.89 2.03 8.63
CA ASP A 190 8.15 2.05 9.89
C ASP A 190 8.17 3.44 10.57
N GLU A 191 8.90 4.40 10.00
CA GLU A 191 8.87 5.80 10.42
C GLU A 191 7.81 6.56 9.62
N VAL A 192 6.74 7.00 10.29
CA VAL A 192 5.82 7.99 9.71
C VAL A 192 6.53 9.34 9.72
N TYR A 193 6.82 9.88 8.55
CA TYR A 193 7.42 11.20 8.46
C TYR A 193 6.50 12.20 7.77
N HIS A 194 6.66 13.45 8.17
CA HIS A 194 6.06 14.59 7.49
C HIS A 194 7.03 15.79 7.58
N GLY A 195 7.49 16.27 6.44
CA GLY A 195 8.38 17.42 6.43
C GLY A 195 9.37 17.42 5.29
N THR A 196 9.64 18.61 4.76
CA THR A 196 10.53 18.83 3.59
C THR A 196 11.95 18.29 3.82
N ALA A 197 12.48 18.35 5.05
CA ALA A 197 13.83 17.90 5.34
C ALA A 197 13.98 16.38 5.19
N THR A 198 13.04 15.60 5.80
CA THR A 198 13.02 14.14 5.68
C THR A 198 12.67 13.70 4.26
N ALA A 199 11.67 14.34 3.65
CA ALA A 199 11.29 14.06 2.26
C ALA A 199 12.45 14.23 1.26
N ARG A 200 13.36 15.17 1.52
CA ARG A 200 14.59 15.33 0.71
C ARG A 200 15.55 14.15 0.93
N GLN A 201 15.74 13.68 2.17
CA GLN A 201 16.58 12.51 2.46
C GLN A 201 16.03 11.25 1.78
N VAL A 202 14.70 11.06 1.82
CA VAL A 202 14.03 9.96 1.11
C VAL A 202 14.27 10.03 -0.39
N GLN A 203 14.13 11.22 -0.98
CA GLN A 203 14.43 11.44 -2.41
C GLN A 203 15.90 11.09 -2.74
N GLU A 204 16.85 11.56 -1.94
CA GLU A 204 18.28 11.28 -2.14
C GLU A 204 18.58 9.76 -2.04
N LEU A 205 17.85 9.03 -1.18
CA LEU A 205 17.97 7.58 -1.08
C LEU A 205 17.41 6.87 -2.33
N CYS A 206 16.26 7.30 -2.86
CA CYS A 206 15.70 6.81 -4.11
C CYS A 206 16.67 7.04 -5.28
N ASP A 207 17.16 8.27 -5.45
CA ASP A 207 18.10 8.63 -6.51
C ASP A 207 19.39 7.78 -6.45
N SER A 208 19.88 7.48 -5.24
CA SER A 208 21.06 6.63 -5.04
C SER A 208 20.82 5.16 -5.41
N SER A 209 19.57 4.74 -5.60
CA SER A 209 19.14 3.40 -5.99
C SER A 209 18.62 3.36 -7.43
N SER A 210 18.89 4.40 -8.22
CA SER A 210 18.43 4.54 -9.62
C SER A 210 16.90 4.55 -9.77
N VAL A 211 16.18 4.91 -8.69
CA VAL A 211 14.75 5.16 -8.73
C VAL A 211 14.52 6.66 -8.83
N ASP A 212 13.99 7.13 -9.97
CA ASP A 212 13.79 8.55 -10.24
C ASP A 212 12.59 9.11 -9.46
N GLY A 213 12.83 9.44 -8.22
CA GLY A 213 11.84 9.97 -7.32
C GLY A 213 10.95 8.89 -6.70
N TYR A 214 9.91 9.34 -5.99
CA TYR A 214 8.82 8.51 -5.47
C TYR A 214 7.51 9.25 -5.60
N ALA A 215 6.41 8.49 -5.62
CA ALA A 215 5.06 9.04 -5.66
C ALA A 215 4.41 9.03 -4.27
N THR A 216 4.53 7.92 -3.56
CA THR A 216 3.85 7.70 -2.28
C THR A 216 4.79 7.17 -1.20
N THR A 217 4.36 7.30 0.07
CA THR A 217 5.04 6.76 1.24
C THR A 217 4.02 6.04 2.14
N GLN A 218 4.37 4.84 2.57
CA GLN A 218 3.52 3.95 3.36
C GLN A 218 4.38 3.02 4.24
N MET A 219 3.78 2.04 4.94
CA MET A 219 4.49 1.29 5.98
C MET A 219 4.58 -0.23 5.76
N GLU A 220 3.92 -0.82 4.75
CA GLU A 220 3.74 -2.28 4.62
C GLU A 220 4.46 -2.91 3.43
N ASP A 221 4.53 -2.22 2.29
CA ASP A 221 4.88 -2.85 1.00
C ASP A 221 6.27 -3.48 0.97
N ALA A 222 7.27 -2.93 1.66
CA ALA A 222 8.59 -3.55 1.72
C ALA A 222 8.58 -4.87 2.52
N GLY A 223 7.75 -4.96 3.57
CA GLY A 223 7.52 -6.21 4.29
C GLY A 223 6.82 -7.24 3.42
N THR A 224 5.76 -6.83 2.73
CA THR A 224 5.01 -7.64 1.76
C THR A 224 5.92 -8.14 0.63
N ALA A 225 6.64 -7.22 -0.03
CA ALA A 225 7.55 -7.56 -1.13
C ALA A 225 8.68 -8.49 -0.68
N THR A 226 9.26 -8.27 0.51
CA THR A 226 10.27 -9.15 1.10
C THR A 226 9.74 -10.57 1.27
N ALA A 227 8.53 -10.72 1.80
CA ALA A 227 7.92 -12.03 2.01
C ALA A 227 7.65 -12.71 0.66
N LEU A 228 6.98 -12.01 -0.25
CA LEU A 228 6.61 -12.55 -1.57
C LEU A 228 7.84 -12.96 -2.40
N ASP A 229 8.90 -12.16 -2.40
CA ASP A 229 10.15 -12.47 -3.09
C ASP A 229 10.76 -13.79 -2.57
N ARG A 230 10.80 -13.98 -1.25
CA ARG A 230 11.33 -15.21 -0.63
C ARG A 230 10.53 -16.46 -0.95
N PHE A 231 9.24 -16.33 -1.22
CA PHE A 231 8.37 -17.44 -1.61
C PHE A 231 8.21 -17.56 -3.14
N GLY A 232 8.88 -16.71 -3.94
CA GLY A 232 8.80 -16.72 -5.41
C GLY A 232 7.45 -16.25 -5.95
N LEU A 233 6.76 -15.37 -5.20
CA LEU A 233 5.42 -14.85 -5.51
C LEU A 233 5.44 -13.35 -5.87
N LEU A 234 6.61 -12.71 -5.94
CA LEU A 234 6.70 -11.27 -6.18
C LEU A 234 6.11 -10.85 -7.54
N ASP A 235 6.23 -11.69 -8.56
CA ASP A 235 5.68 -11.43 -9.89
C ASP A 235 4.13 -11.36 -9.92
N GLN A 236 3.47 -11.76 -8.84
CA GLN A 236 2.01 -11.74 -8.68
C GLN A 236 1.53 -10.51 -7.88
N TYR A 237 2.43 -9.59 -7.53
CA TYR A 237 2.15 -8.51 -6.60
C TYR A 237 1.81 -7.19 -7.29
N VAL A 238 0.73 -6.54 -6.81
CA VAL A 238 0.28 -5.19 -7.18
C VAL A 238 0.13 -4.36 -5.92
N SER A 239 0.74 -3.18 -5.89
CA SER A 239 0.51 -2.19 -4.83
C SER A 239 -0.32 -1.02 -5.35
N ILE A 240 -1.44 -0.73 -4.66
CA ILE A 240 -2.36 0.37 -4.94
C ILE A 240 -2.39 1.30 -3.74
N ARG A 241 -1.94 2.54 -3.91
CA ARG A 241 -1.82 3.50 -2.81
C ARG A 241 -2.55 4.80 -3.12
N ALA A 242 -3.48 5.18 -2.24
CA ALA A 242 -4.27 6.40 -2.37
C ALA A 242 -3.74 7.52 -1.48
N ALA A 243 -3.56 8.70 -2.03
CA ALA A 243 -3.02 9.87 -1.35
C ALA A 243 -4.00 10.41 -0.30
N ALA A 244 -3.72 10.15 0.98
CA ALA A 244 -4.51 10.60 2.12
C ALA A 244 -3.97 11.87 2.79
N ASN A 245 -2.67 12.15 2.62
CA ASN A 245 -2.01 13.36 3.08
C ASN A 245 -0.83 13.69 2.15
N PHE A 246 -0.33 14.90 2.21
CA PHE A 246 0.97 15.19 1.64
C PHE A 246 2.09 14.77 2.60
N ASP A 247 3.25 14.40 2.08
CA ASP A 247 4.40 13.93 2.87
C ASP A 247 5.23 15.07 3.49
N ARG A 248 4.85 16.31 3.23
CA ARG A 248 5.54 17.52 3.71
C ARG A 248 4.60 18.70 3.82
N GLU A 249 5.04 19.72 4.53
CA GLU A 249 4.35 21.00 4.68
C GLU A 249 4.25 21.78 3.35
N PRO A 250 3.23 22.64 3.19
CA PRO A 250 3.14 23.56 2.06
C PRO A 250 4.28 24.59 2.12
N PRO A 251 4.62 25.25 1.00
CA PRO A 251 5.67 26.27 0.96
C PRO A 251 5.49 27.32 2.05
N GLY A 252 6.52 27.46 2.92
CA GLY A 252 6.50 28.38 4.06
C GLY A 252 5.57 27.97 5.20
N GLY A 253 5.02 26.76 5.16
CA GLY A 253 4.18 26.20 6.22
C GLY A 253 4.95 25.64 7.40
N ASP A 254 4.23 25.26 8.44
CA ASP A 254 4.74 24.56 9.62
C ASP A 254 4.43 23.06 9.50
N PRO A 255 5.42 22.16 9.57
CA PRO A 255 5.17 20.72 9.43
C PRO A 255 4.24 20.17 10.51
N THR A 256 4.34 20.64 11.76
CA THR A 256 3.47 20.17 12.86
C THR A 256 2.01 20.54 12.62
N ALA A 257 1.76 21.76 12.13
CA ALA A 257 0.40 22.21 11.83
C ALA A 257 -0.17 21.60 10.54
N SER A 258 0.68 21.08 9.64
CA SER A 258 0.24 20.53 8.36
C SER A 258 0.01 19.02 8.38
N ILE A 259 0.63 18.28 9.30
CA ILE A 259 0.44 16.82 9.39
C ILE A 259 -1.01 16.43 9.74
N GLU A 260 -1.72 17.28 10.49
CA GLU A 260 -3.14 17.07 10.84
C GLU A 260 -4.11 17.33 9.67
N ALA A 261 -3.58 17.83 8.56
CA ALA A 261 -4.36 18.09 7.36
C ALA A 261 -4.37 16.85 6.44
N ASP A 262 -5.16 15.86 6.81
CA ASP A 262 -5.36 14.62 6.09
C ASP A 262 -6.77 14.51 5.48
N VAL A 263 -6.93 13.51 4.62
CA VAL A 263 -8.20 13.10 4.00
C VAL A 263 -8.29 11.56 3.97
N PHE A 264 -8.09 10.92 5.11
CA PHE A 264 -8.03 9.45 5.21
C PHE A 264 -9.25 8.77 4.62
N GLU A 265 -10.47 9.22 4.95
CA GLU A 265 -11.71 8.66 4.40
C GLU A 265 -11.73 8.71 2.86
N LEU A 266 -11.32 9.82 2.27
CA LEU A 266 -11.22 9.96 0.82
C LEU A 266 -10.15 9.03 0.23
N GLY A 267 -9.01 8.90 0.91
CA GLY A 267 -7.95 7.99 0.53
C GLY A 267 -8.44 6.54 0.53
N ILE A 268 -9.05 6.09 1.63
CA ILE A 268 -9.61 4.74 1.77
C ILE A 268 -10.68 4.49 0.69
N GLU A 269 -11.61 5.44 0.51
CA GLU A 269 -12.65 5.33 -0.53
C GLU A 269 -12.04 5.10 -1.92
N ASN A 270 -11.05 5.90 -2.30
CA ASN A 270 -10.42 5.79 -3.62
C ASN A 270 -9.54 4.54 -3.75
N ALA A 271 -8.84 4.12 -2.69
CA ALA A 271 -8.09 2.87 -2.68
C ALA A 271 -9.01 1.66 -2.92
N VAL A 272 -10.16 1.62 -2.23
CA VAL A 272 -11.14 0.54 -2.39
C VAL A 272 -11.84 0.61 -3.76
N ARG A 273 -12.18 1.80 -4.27
CA ARG A 273 -12.77 1.96 -5.61
C ARG A 273 -11.86 1.39 -6.69
N VAL A 274 -10.58 1.76 -6.67
CA VAL A 274 -9.60 1.29 -7.64
C VAL A 274 -9.25 -0.19 -7.40
N GLY A 275 -8.98 -0.55 -6.15
CA GLY A 275 -8.65 -1.93 -5.79
C GLY A 275 -9.76 -2.90 -6.16
N SER A 276 -11.03 -2.53 -5.96
CA SER A 276 -12.17 -3.38 -6.35
C SER A 276 -12.27 -3.56 -7.87
N ALA A 277 -12.03 -2.51 -8.64
CA ALA A 277 -12.05 -2.64 -10.10
C ALA A 277 -10.91 -3.55 -10.59
N VAL A 278 -9.75 -3.49 -9.93
CA VAL A 278 -8.63 -4.39 -10.21
C VAL A 278 -8.96 -5.82 -9.78
N VAL A 279 -9.59 -6.02 -8.60
CA VAL A 279 -10.08 -7.34 -8.17
C VAL A 279 -11.03 -7.93 -9.20
N ASP A 280 -12.03 -7.17 -9.64
CA ASP A 280 -13.04 -7.63 -10.59
C ASP A 280 -12.39 -8.06 -11.92
N GLU A 281 -11.36 -7.36 -12.40
CA GLU A 281 -10.61 -7.69 -13.63
C GLU A 281 -9.75 -8.96 -13.48
N PHE A 282 -9.14 -9.17 -12.30
CA PHE A 282 -8.20 -10.28 -12.08
C PHE A 282 -8.87 -11.55 -11.53
N ALA A 283 -10.12 -11.45 -11.05
CA ALA A 283 -10.89 -12.58 -10.56
C ALA A 283 -11.70 -13.32 -11.68
N ASP A 284 -11.82 -12.71 -12.86
CA ASP A 284 -12.47 -13.29 -14.07
C ASP A 284 -11.48 -14.20 -14.82
#